data_3d959bd3daaa91d16745b3837cd7cb49
#
_entry.id   3d959bd3daaa91d16745b3837cd7cb49
#
_cell.length_a   1.000
_cell.length_b   1.000
_cell.length_c   1.000
_cell.angle_alpha   90.00
_cell.angle_beta   90.00
_cell.angle_gamma   90.00
#
_symmetry.space_group_name_H-M   'P 1'
#
loop_
_entity.id
_entity.type
_entity.pdbx_description
1 polymer ?
#
loop_
_entity_poly.entity_id
_entity_poly.type
_entity_poly.pdbx_seq_one_letter_code
_entity_poly.pdbx_strand_id
1 'polypeptide(L)'
;MTECNRKNRLLGKSIRRIRMRRNMTQRELANAAGLGESALRSHELGERSPKQNTLERIAKALDVAPACFDTYGIDHYDELMHALFLSEEAFSIKPCADGSIRFTDETIQSCVCTWWSWKELLKEGKITREEYENRKDSFLR
;
A
#
# COMPACT_ATOMS: atom_id res chain seq x y z
N MET A 1 -23.72 0.41 -2.77
CA MET A 1 -22.57 0.86 -1.95
C MET A 1 -21.93 2.04 -2.66
N THR A 2 -21.74 3.15 -1.98
CA THR A 2 -21.09 4.32 -2.58
C THR A 2 -19.59 4.07 -2.71
N GLU A 3 -18.93 4.70 -3.71
CA GLU A 3 -17.47 4.59 -3.91
C GLU A 3 -16.67 5.01 -2.66
N CYS A 4 -17.13 6.04 -1.95
CA CYS A 4 -16.54 6.46 -0.69
C CYS A 4 -16.56 5.35 0.38
N ASN A 5 -17.66 4.60 0.49
CA ASN A 5 -17.76 3.50 1.42
C ASN A 5 -16.84 2.32 1.05
N ARG A 6 -16.67 2.07 -0.25
CA ARG A 6 -15.72 1.06 -0.76
C ARG A 6 -14.28 1.42 -0.40
N LYS A 7 -13.86 2.67 -0.66
CA LYS A 7 -12.51 3.16 -0.32
C LYS A 7 -12.23 3.06 1.17
N ASN A 8 -13.17 3.46 2.02
CA ASN A 8 -13.04 3.37 3.47
C ASN A 8 -12.86 1.93 3.94
N ARG A 9 -13.58 0.98 3.35
CA ARG A 9 -13.46 -0.46 3.68
C ARG A 9 -12.12 -1.04 3.25
N LEU A 10 -11.60 -0.65 2.08
CA LEU A 10 -10.29 -1.09 1.60
C LEU A 10 -9.17 -0.55 2.50
N LEU A 11 -9.24 0.72 2.85
CA LEU A 11 -8.30 1.35 3.77
C LEU A 11 -8.33 0.67 5.14
N GLY A 12 -9.51 0.46 5.72
CA GLY A 12 -9.66 -0.22 7.01
C GLY A 12 -9.09 -1.65 7.01
N LYS A 13 -9.34 -2.41 5.94
CA LYS A 13 -8.75 -3.74 5.75
C LYS A 13 -7.21 -3.68 5.68
N SER A 14 -6.65 -2.66 5.01
CA SER A 14 -5.20 -2.50 4.92
C SER A 14 -4.58 -2.19 6.29
N ILE A 15 -5.18 -1.28 7.06
CA ILE A 15 -4.73 -0.98 8.43
C ILE A 15 -4.75 -2.25 9.28
N ARG A 16 -5.87 -2.97 9.29
CA ARG A 16 -6.01 -4.22 10.05
C ARG A 16 -5.00 -5.28 9.63
N ARG A 17 -4.80 -5.48 8.33
CA ARG A 17 -3.85 -6.45 7.78
C ARG A 17 -2.42 -6.17 8.26
N ILE A 18 -1.98 -4.92 8.18
CA ILE A 18 -0.63 -4.53 8.59
C ILE A 18 -0.48 -4.64 10.11
N ARG A 19 -1.48 -4.20 10.89
CA ARG A 19 -1.49 -4.34 12.35
C ARG A 19 -1.34 -5.82 12.78
N MET A 20 -2.12 -6.71 12.18
CA MET A 20 -2.05 -8.14 12.50
C MET A 20 -0.67 -8.72 12.14
N ARG A 21 -0.09 -8.31 11.02
CA ARG A 21 1.27 -8.72 10.62
C ARG A 21 2.35 -8.21 11.58
N ARG A 22 2.11 -7.07 12.25
CA ARG A 22 2.96 -6.54 13.32
C ARG A 22 2.67 -7.15 14.69
N ASN A 23 1.76 -8.15 14.77
CA ASN A 23 1.32 -8.78 16.01
C ASN A 23 0.79 -7.79 17.05
N MET A 24 0.20 -6.68 16.62
CA MET A 24 -0.38 -5.67 17.49
C MET A 24 -1.88 -5.90 17.69
N THR A 25 -2.36 -5.71 18.91
CA THR A 25 -3.79 -5.58 19.21
C THR A 25 -4.32 -4.22 18.75
N GLN A 26 -5.64 -4.07 18.63
CA GLN A 26 -6.26 -2.77 18.34
C GLN A 26 -5.90 -1.73 19.41
N ARG A 27 -5.85 -2.14 20.65
CA ARG A 27 -5.49 -1.28 21.79
C ARG A 27 -4.03 -0.79 21.69
N GLU A 28 -3.10 -1.66 21.39
CA GLU A 28 -1.68 -1.31 21.24
C GLU A 28 -1.47 -0.34 20.10
N LEU A 29 -2.06 -0.58 18.93
CA LEU A 29 -1.96 0.34 17.81
C LEU A 29 -2.65 1.67 18.10
N ALA A 30 -3.82 1.67 18.72
CA ALA A 30 -4.53 2.89 19.12
C ALA A 30 -3.66 3.74 20.06
N ASN A 31 -3.07 3.12 21.08
CA ASN A 31 -2.18 3.81 22.02
C ASN A 31 -0.96 4.38 21.31
N ALA A 32 -0.28 3.60 20.45
CA ALA A 32 0.89 4.03 19.72
C ALA A 32 0.59 5.18 18.74
N ALA A 33 -0.61 5.20 18.15
CA ALA A 33 -1.06 6.25 17.24
C ALA A 33 -1.72 7.45 17.98
N GLY A 34 -1.85 7.40 19.31
CA GLY A 34 -2.53 8.44 20.09
C GLY A 34 -4.02 8.52 19.76
N LEU A 35 -4.68 7.39 19.58
CA LEU A 35 -6.11 7.26 19.27
C LEU A 35 -6.85 6.52 20.38
N GLY A 36 -8.17 6.71 20.45
CA GLY A 36 -9.03 5.80 21.22
C GLY A 36 -9.20 4.47 20.47
N GLU A 37 -9.28 3.35 21.21
CA GLU A 37 -9.47 2.02 20.64
C GLU A 37 -10.74 1.91 19.79
N SER A 38 -11.84 2.53 20.23
CA SER A 38 -13.11 2.57 19.48
C SER A 38 -12.97 3.32 18.14
N ALA A 39 -12.19 4.39 18.11
CA ALA A 39 -11.93 5.13 16.88
C ALA A 39 -11.10 4.29 15.87
N LEU A 40 -10.06 3.60 16.34
CA LEU A 40 -9.28 2.69 15.51
C LEU A 40 -10.16 1.55 14.97
N ARG A 41 -11.00 0.97 15.81
CA ARG A 41 -11.94 -0.07 15.40
C ARG A 41 -12.88 0.40 14.29
N SER A 42 -13.47 1.60 14.42
CA SER A 42 -14.32 2.18 13.38
C SER A 42 -13.55 2.41 12.07
N HIS A 43 -12.28 2.79 12.14
CA HIS A 43 -11.42 2.92 10.95
C HIS A 43 -11.17 1.55 10.30
N GLU A 44 -10.83 0.52 11.06
CA GLU A 44 -10.59 -0.84 10.54
C GLU A 44 -11.85 -1.48 9.93
N LEU A 45 -13.03 -1.15 10.44
CA LEU A 45 -14.31 -1.61 9.89
C LEU A 45 -14.75 -0.82 8.65
N GLY A 46 -14.09 0.30 8.36
CA GLY A 46 -14.44 1.18 7.25
C GLY A 46 -15.72 1.99 7.48
N GLU A 47 -16.19 2.07 8.72
CA GLU A 47 -17.32 2.89 9.11
C GLU A 47 -16.99 4.38 9.03
N ARG A 48 -15.73 4.70 9.27
CA ARG A 48 -15.23 6.07 9.30
C ARG A 48 -13.82 6.15 8.69
N SER A 49 -13.62 7.10 7.77
CA SER A 49 -12.29 7.35 7.21
C SER A 49 -11.45 8.13 8.21
N PRO A 50 -10.19 7.74 8.48
CA PRO A 50 -9.28 8.57 9.24
C PRO A 50 -8.94 9.84 8.44
N LYS A 51 -8.78 10.96 9.14
CA LYS A 51 -8.21 12.17 8.55
C LYS A 51 -6.73 11.95 8.22
N GLN A 52 -6.17 12.75 7.31
CA GLN A 52 -4.77 12.64 6.88
C GLN A 52 -3.78 12.57 8.05
N ASN A 53 -3.87 13.49 9.00
CA ASN A 53 -3.02 13.49 10.20
C ASN A 53 -3.16 12.18 11.02
N THR A 54 -4.39 11.66 11.14
CA THR A 54 -4.64 10.39 11.85
C THR A 54 -4.00 9.23 11.09
N LEU A 55 -4.10 9.22 9.76
CA LEU A 55 -3.50 8.20 8.92
C LEU A 55 -1.97 8.19 9.03
N GLU A 56 -1.36 9.37 9.04
CA GLU A 56 0.10 9.54 9.24
C GLU A 56 0.57 8.99 10.60
N ARG A 57 -0.21 9.23 11.66
CA ARG A 57 0.09 8.67 13.00
C ARG A 57 -0.05 7.15 13.03
N ILE A 58 -1.06 6.60 12.36
CA ILE A 58 -1.23 5.14 12.20
C ILE A 58 -0.05 4.56 11.40
N ALA A 59 0.34 5.18 10.30
CA ALA A 59 1.48 4.75 9.49
C ALA A 59 2.78 4.74 10.30
N LYS A 60 3.03 5.80 11.06
CA LYS A 60 4.19 5.90 11.95
C LYS A 60 4.19 4.80 13.02
N ALA A 61 3.04 4.54 13.64
CA ALA A 61 2.90 3.51 14.66
C ALA A 61 3.10 2.10 14.10
N LEU A 62 2.75 1.88 12.84
CA LEU A 62 2.95 0.61 12.13
C LEU A 62 4.31 0.49 11.43
N ASP A 63 5.11 1.55 11.44
CA ASP A 63 6.40 1.61 10.76
C ASP A 63 6.30 1.36 9.25
N VAL A 64 5.36 2.04 8.58
CA VAL A 64 5.11 1.96 7.14
C VAL A 64 5.04 3.34 6.50
N ALA A 65 5.19 3.39 5.16
CA ALA A 65 4.95 4.60 4.40
C ALA A 65 3.45 4.94 4.39
N PRO A 66 3.04 6.20 4.63
CA PRO A 66 1.62 6.59 4.54
C PRO A 66 0.98 6.23 3.19
N ALA A 67 1.73 6.31 2.10
CA ALA A 67 1.28 5.97 0.76
C ALA A 67 0.83 4.49 0.61
N CYS A 68 1.25 3.58 1.49
CA CYS A 68 0.79 2.19 1.45
C CYS A 68 -0.72 2.04 1.77
N PHE A 69 -1.31 3.09 2.34
CA PHE A 69 -2.75 3.15 2.62
C PHE A 69 -3.56 3.81 1.51
N ASP A 70 -2.91 4.36 0.49
CA ASP A 70 -3.61 4.96 -0.63
C ASP A 70 -4.35 3.86 -1.41
N THR A 71 -5.65 4.04 -1.53
CA THR A 71 -6.50 3.15 -2.31
C THR A 71 -6.72 3.78 -3.68
N TYR A 72 -5.89 3.41 -4.63
CA TYR A 72 -5.94 3.98 -5.98
C TYR A 72 -7.18 3.55 -6.78
N GLY A 73 -8.02 2.70 -6.20
CA GLY A 73 -9.26 2.24 -6.85
C GLY A 73 -9.01 1.34 -8.05
N ILE A 74 -7.85 0.69 -8.12
CA ILE A 74 -7.48 -0.23 -9.20
C ILE A 74 -7.82 -1.65 -8.77
N ASP A 75 -9.04 -2.10 -9.09
CA ASP A 75 -9.52 -3.45 -8.77
C ASP A 75 -9.79 -4.29 -10.03
N HIS A 76 -9.91 -3.63 -11.19
CA HIS A 76 -10.19 -4.25 -12.47
C HIS A 76 -9.13 -3.86 -13.52
N TYR A 77 -9.03 -4.66 -14.58
CA TYR A 77 -8.02 -4.45 -15.62
C TYR A 77 -8.20 -3.14 -16.38
N ASP A 78 -9.43 -2.66 -16.57
CA ASP A 78 -9.72 -1.41 -17.23
C ASP A 78 -9.25 -0.22 -16.40
N GLU A 79 -9.42 -0.25 -15.08
CA GLU A 79 -8.90 0.76 -14.16
C GLU A 79 -7.36 0.81 -14.22
N LEU A 80 -6.71 -0.36 -14.24
CA LEU A 80 -5.25 -0.46 -14.42
C LEU A 80 -4.82 0.14 -15.76
N MET A 81 -5.53 -0.19 -16.85
CA MET A 81 -5.19 0.34 -18.18
C MET A 81 -5.34 1.85 -18.25
N HIS A 82 -6.41 2.41 -17.66
CA HIS A 82 -6.57 3.86 -17.59
C HIS A 82 -5.47 4.53 -16.74
N ALA A 83 -5.07 3.92 -15.63
CA ALA A 83 -3.96 4.42 -14.83
C ALA A 83 -2.64 4.42 -15.61
N LEU A 84 -2.36 3.39 -16.41
CA LEU A 84 -1.20 3.32 -17.28
C LEU A 84 -1.26 4.37 -18.39
N PHE A 85 -2.40 4.58 -19.04
CA PHE A 85 -2.58 5.62 -20.06
C PHE A 85 -2.34 7.02 -19.50
N LEU A 86 -2.89 7.33 -18.33
CA LEU A 86 -2.68 8.62 -17.66
C LEU A 86 -1.23 8.84 -17.24
N SER A 87 -0.49 7.77 -17.01
CA SER A 87 0.90 7.81 -16.55
C SER A 87 1.92 7.71 -17.68
N GLU A 88 1.47 7.44 -18.91
CA GLU A 88 2.35 7.13 -20.05
C GLU A 88 3.40 8.22 -20.29
N GLU A 89 2.99 9.49 -20.40
CA GLU A 89 3.91 10.61 -20.65
C GLU A 89 4.71 10.96 -19.38
N ALA A 90 4.05 11.00 -18.22
CA ALA A 90 4.68 11.43 -16.97
C ALA A 90 5.83 10.50 -16.53
N PHE A 91 5.71 9.22 -16.81
CA PHE A 91 6.67 8.19 -16.39
C PHE A 91 7.33 7.45 -17.54
N SER A 92 7.20 7.97 -18.77
CA SER A 92 7.84 7.40 -19.97
C SER A 92 7.62 5.89 -20.11
N ILE A 93 6.36 5.46 -19.96
CA ILE A 93 5.94 4.06 -20.09
C ILE A 93 5.87 3.68 -21.57
N LYS A 94 6.48 2.56 -21.94
CA LYS A 94 6.43 2.03 -23.31
C LYS A 94 5.80 0.65 -23.33
N PRO A 95 4.66 0.46 -24.03
CA PRO A 95 4.12 -0.85 -24.28
C PRO A 95 4.99 -1.61 -25.28
N CYS A 96 5.15 -2.91 -25.10
CA CYS A 96 5.86 -3.81 -25.98
C CYS A 96 4.90 -4.79 -26.67
N ALA A 97 5.28 -5.29 -27.84
CA ALA A 97 4.46 -6.18 -28.66
C ALA A 97 4.15 -7.55 -27.97
N ASP A 98 4.97 -7.95 -27.03
CA ASP A 98 4.80 -9.17 -26.23
C ASP A 98 3.85 -9.03 -25.02
N GLY A 99 3.21 -7.85 -24.88
CA GLY A 99 2.33 -7.54 -23.74
C GLY A 99 3.06 -7.06 -22.49
N SER A 100 4.38 -6.93 -22.53
CA SER A 100 5.14 -6.30 -21.45
C SER A 100 5.13 -4.78 -21.56
N ILE A 101 5.47 -4.11 -20.45
CA ILE A 101 5.71 -2.67 -20.44
C ILE A 101 7.14 -2.38 -20.02
N ARG A 102 7.71 -1.33 -20.58
CA ARG A 102 9.05 -0.85 -20.25
C ARG A 102 8.98 0.57 -19.70
N PHE A 103 9.64 0.80 -18.60
CA PHE A 103 9.87 2.14 -18.07
C PHE A 103 11.23 2.64 -18.57
N THR A 104 11.27 3.86 -19.13
CA THR A 104 12.50 4.48 -19.58
C THR A 104 13.01 5.57 -18.63
N ASP A 105 12.19 5.97 -17.66
CA ASP A 105 12.61 6.83 -16.56
C ASP A 105 13.55 6.07 -15.61
N GLU A 106 14.75 6.62 -15.35
CA GLU A 106 15.80 5.96 -14.58
C GLU A 106 15.39 5.73 -13.11
N THR A 107 14.62 6.65 -12.53
CA THR A 107 14.15 6.53 -11.15
C THR A 107 13.19 5.35 -11.01
N ILE A 108 12.24 5.24 -11.94
CA ILE A 108 11.28 4.13 -11.94
C ILE A 108 11.98 2.81 -12.27
N GLN A 109 12.91 2.80 -13.19
CA GLN A 109 13.72 1.61 -13.48
C GLN A 109 14.43 1.12 -12.21
N SER A 110 15.06 2.02 -11.46
CA SER A 110 15.71 1.70 -10.18
C SER A 110 14.73 1.12 -9.16
N CYS A 111 13.54 1.70 -9.03
CA CYS A 111 12.48 1.18 -8.16
C CYS A 111 12.02 -0.23 -8.57
N VAL A 112 11.82 -0.45 -9.87
CA VAL A 112 11.42 -1.76 -10.40
C VAL A 112 12.52 -2.80 -10.21
N CYS A 113 13.78 -2.45 -10.42
CA CYS A 113 14.93 -3.32 -10.16
C CYS A 113 15.02 -3.68 -8.67
N THR A 114 14.77 -2.73 -7.79
CA THR A 114 14.72 -2.97 -6.34
C THR A 114 13.60 -3.96 -6.00
N TRP A 115 12.41 -3.75 -6.54
CA TRP A 115 11.29 -4.67 -6.35
C TRP A 115 11.60 -6.07 -6.89
N TRP A 116 12.20 -6.16 -8.07
CA TRP A 116 12.66 -7.43 -8.64
C TRP A 116 13.65 -8.15 -7.70
N SER A 117 14.63 -7.43 -7.15
CA SER A 117 15.60 -8.02 -6.22
C SER A 117 14.94 -8.62 -4.97
N TRP A 118 13.91 -7.98 -4.44
CA TRP A 118 13.15 -8.53 -3.31
C TRP A 118 12.40 -9.81 -3.69
N LYS A 119 11.87 -9.90 -4.91
CA LYS A 119 11.22 -11.12 -5.41
C LYS A 119 12.21 -12.27 -5.56
N GLU A 120 13.42 -12.00 -6.03
CA GLU A 120 14.47 -13.03 -6.12
C GLU A 120 14.91 -13.50 -4.72
N LEU A 121 15.09 -12.59 -3.76
CA LEU A 121 15.38 -12.95 -2.37
C LEU A 121 14.29 -13.83 -1.75
N LEU A 122 13.02 -13.52 -2.04
CA LEU A 122 11.88 -14.34 -1.59
C LEU A 122 11.91 -15.72 -2.23
N LYS A 123 12.14 -15.80 -3.54
CA LYS A 123 12.23 -17.03 -4.30
C LYS A 123 13.37 -17.94 -3.80
N GLU A 124 14.51 -17.34 -3.45
CA GLU A 124 15.68 -18.04 -2.89
C GLU A 124 15.51 -18.41 -1.41
N GLY A 125 14.42 -18.02 -0.77
CA GLY A 125 14.19 -18.27 0.67
C GLY A 125 15.07 -17.43 1.60
N LYS A 126 15.73 -16.38 1.11
CA LYS A 126 16.59 -15.48 1.89
C LYS A 126 15.79 -14.47 2.71
N ILE A 127 14.56 -14.21 2.32
CA ILE A 127 13.59 -13.42 3.09
C ILE A 127 12.25 -14.17 3.17
N THR A 128 11.50 -13.92 4.23
CA THR A 128 10.16 -14.47 4.40
C THR A 128 9.13 -13.70 3.57
N ARG A 129 7.94 -14.27 3.38
CA ARG A 129 6.81 -13.57 2.76
C ARG A 129 6.44 -12.30 3.54
N GLU A 130 6.50 -12.36 4.85
CA GLU A 130 6.23 -11.24 5.73
C GLU A 130 7.24 -10.10 5.52
N GLU A 131 8.52 -10.41 5.48
CA GLU A 131 9.59 -9.43 5.19
C GLU A 131 9.43 -8.79 3.82
N TYR A 132 9.05 -9.58 2.79
CA TYR A 132 8.76 -9.06 1.46
C TYR A 132 7.59 -8.06 1.47
N GLU A 133 6.49 -8.39 2.15
CA GLU A 133 5.34 -7.48 2.26
C GLU A 133 5.69 -6.21 3.08
N ASN A 134 6.48 -6.36 4.14
CA ASN A 134 6.94 -5.22 4.94
C ASN A 134 7.83 -4.26 4.12
N ARG A 135 8.68 -4.77 3.24
CA ARG A 135 9.49 -3.93 2.33
C ARG A 135 8.62 -3.12 1.37
N LYS A 136 7.57 -3.71 0.82
CA LYS A 136 6.61 -2.98 -0.04
C LYS A 136 5.87 -1.89 0.72
N ASP A 137 5.38 -2.19 1.91
CA ASP A 137 4.63 -1.22 2.73
C ASP A 137 5.51 -0.06 3.23
N SER A 138 6.81 -0.27 3.34
CA SER A 138 7.78 0.74 3.77
C SER A 138 8.50 1.43 2.60
N PHE A 139 8.12 1.13 1.37
CA PHE A 139 8.78 1.68 0.18
C PHE A 139 8.63 3.21 0.11
N LEU A 140 9.75 3.90 -0.10
CA LEU A 140 9.84 5.37 -0.10
C LEU A 140 9.34 6.06 1.18
N ARG A 141 9.50 5.40 2.31
CA ARG A 141 9.21 5.97 3.63
C ARG A 141 10.16 7.10 4.01
#